data_3ebd17cf04af15bc5c6a19c10d156a71
#
_entry.id   3ebd17cf04af15bc5c6a19c10d156a71
#
_cell.length_a   1.000
_cell.length_b   1.000
_cell.length_c   1.000
_cell.angle_alpha   90.00
_cell.angle_beta   90.00
_cell.angle_gamma   90.00
#
_symmetry.space_group_name_H-M   'P 1'
#
loop_
_entity.id
_entity.type
_entity.pdbx_description
1 polymer ?
#
loop_
_entity_poly.entity_id
_entity_poly.type
_entity_poly.pdbx_seq_one_letter_code
_entity_poly.pdbx_strand_id
1 'polypeptide(L)'
;MANLRALFADGASAGLQARYPYLCSLLSMLCGRPEYMPTDNSDRRLTVKVCSFSYRKGIPEDRSGNGGGYVFDCRAMDNPGRYEEYKKLTGLDAPVIEFLEKRGEVQKFLASAEPLADSHVERFVSRGFTNMSISFGCTGGQHRSVYCAQKMAEHLKERFGETIRVRLIHRERGIDRYL
;
A
#
# COMPACT_ATOMS: atom_id res chain seq x y z
N MET A 1 6.20 -46.25 -5.19
CA MET A 1 5.84 -44.79 -5.17
C MET A 1 5.90 -44.27 -6.58
N ALA A 2 4.76 -44.18 -7.26
CA ALA A 2 4.66 -43.75 -8.66
C ALA A 2 4.93 -42.25 -8.76
N ASN A 3 5.70 -41.90 -9.77
CA ASN A 3 6.31 -40.60 -10.00
C ASN A 3 5.24 -39.51 -10.36
N LEU A 4 4.81 -38.71 -9.41
CA LEU A 4 3.82 -37.62 -9.59
C LEU A 4 4.27 -36.55 -10.61
N ARG A 5 5.54 -36.53 -11.01
CA ARG A 5 6.07 -35.56 -12.00
C ARG A 5 5.61 -35.83 -13.43
N ALA A 6 5.17 -37.04 -13.77
CA ALA A 6 4.74 -37.39 -15.12
C ALA A 6 3.31 -36.92 -15.46
N LEU A 7 2.48 -36.58 -14.48
CA LEU A 7 1.08 -36.18 -14.68
C LEU A 7 0.89 -34.71 -15.10
N PHE A 8 1.95 -33.91 -15.09
CA PHE A 8 1.88 -32.48 -15.39
C PHE A 8 2.56 -32.02 -16.69
N ALA A 9 3.10 -33.00 -17.46
CA ALA A 9 3.80 -32.68 -18.72
C ALA A 9 2.86 -32.46 -19.93
N ASP A 10 1.63 -32.92 -19.87
CA ASP A 10 0.71 -32.85 -21.00
C ASP A 10 -0.52 -32.00 -20.65
N GLY A 11 -0.54 -30.72 -21.07
CA GLY A 11 -1.69 -29.86 -21.40
C GLY A 11 -2.99 -29.86 -20.57
N ALA A 12 -3.12 -30.71 -19.54
CA ALA A 12 -4.34 -30.91 -18.76
C ALA A 12 -4.56 -29.92 -17.60
N SER A 13 -3.69 -28.93 -17.45
CA SER A 13 -3.70 -28.02 -16.29
C SER A 13 -4.87 -27.03 -16.25
N ALA A 14 -5.40 -26.63 -17.39
CA ALA A 14 -6.46 -25.63 -17.46
C ALA A 14 -7.82 -26.12 -16.94
N GLY A 15 -8.12 -27.41 -17.12
CA GLY A 15 -9.38 -28.02 -16.67
C GLY A 15 -9.44 -28.31 -15.17
N LEU A 16 -8.30 -28.62 -14.55
CA LEU A 16 -8.22 -28.87 -13.10
C LEU A 16 -8.24 -27.59 -12.28
N GLN A 17 -7.66 -26.52 -12.79
CA GLN A 17 -7.66 -25.20 -12.13
C GLN A 17 -9.06 -24.59 -11.98
N ALA A 18 -9.92 -24.79 -12.98
CA ALA A 18 -11.30 -24.32 -12.95
C ALA A 18 -12.20 -25.13 -11.98
N ARG A 19 -11.86 -26.41 -11.72
CA ARG A 19 -12.71 -27.31 -10.93
C ARG A 19 -12.32 -27.42 -9.46
N TYR A 20 -11.05 -27.19 -9.13
CA TYR A 20 -10.52 -27.32 -7.76
C TYR A 20 -9.43 -26.29 -7.44
N PRO A 21 -9.79 -25.00 -7.27
CA PRO A 21 -8.82 -23.93 -7.03
C PRO A 21 -7.99 -24.10 -5.75
N TYR A 22 -8.55 -24.73 -4.72
CA TYR A 22 -7.84 -25.01 -3.45
C TYR A 22 -6.80 -26.16 -3.55
N LEU A 23 -7.02 -27.12 -4.41
CA LEU A 23 -6.06 -28.23 -4.64
C LEU A 23 -4.83 -27.75 -5.43
N CYS A 24 -4.98 -26.82 -6.36
CA CYS A 24 -3.87 -26.17 -7.05
C CYS A 24 -3.00 -25.33 -6.11
N SER A 25 -3.60 -24.65 -5.14
CA SER A 25 -2.87 -23.89 -4.11
C SER A 25 -2.03 -24.81 -3.21
N LEU A 26 -2.56 -25.96 -2.79
CA LEU A 26 -1.82 -26.96 -2.00
C LEU A 26 -0.70 -27.65 -2.79
N LEU A 27 -0.93 -27.94 -4.07
CA LEU A 27 0.08 -28.56 -4.95
C LEU A 27 1.20 -27.57 -5.31
N SER A 28 0.93 -26.27 -5.43
CA SER A 28 1.97 -25.27 -5.64
C SER A 28 2.84 -25.06 -4.39
N MET A 29 2.33 -25.34 -3.19
CA MET A 29 3.11 -25.38 -1.95
C MET A 29 4.06 -26.59 -1.86
N LEU A 30 3.71 -27.71 -2.51
CA LEU A 30 4.49 -28.96 -2.50
C LEU A 30 5.49 -29.03 -3.65
N CYS A 31 5.28 -28.31 -4.75
CA CYS A 31 6.07 -28.38 -6.00
C CYS A 31 6.96 -27.14 -6.21
N GLY A 32 7.54 -26.55 -5.17
CA GLY A 32 8.52 -25.46 -5.31
C GLY A 32 8.00 -24.33 -6.23
N ARG A 33 7.66 -23.18 -5.68
CA ARG A 33 7.32 -22.00 -6.45
C ARG A 33 8.41 -21.71 -7.48
N PRO A 34 8.08 -21.26 -8.71
CA PRO A 34 9.09 -20.62 -9.54
C PRO A 34 9.68 -19.48 -8.70
N GLU A 35 10.99 -19.51 -8.51
CA GLU A 35 11.74 -18.55 -7.74
C GLU A 35 11.42 -17.15 -8.27
N TYR A 36 10.61 -16.40 -7.51
CA TYR A 36 10.69 -14.94 -7.53
C TYR A 36 12.08 -14.63 -6.97
N MET A 37 13.04 -14.41 -7.86
CA MET A 37 14.34 -13.88 -7.50
C MET A 37 14.16 -12.41 -7.09
N PRO A 38 14.22 -12.05 -5.79
CA PRO A 38 14.37 -10.67 -5.43
C PRO A 38 15.79 -10.27 -5.85
N THR A 39 15.88 -9.38 -6.80
CA THR A 39 17.12 -8.66 -7.09
C THR A 39 17.44 -7.83 -5.84
N ASP A 40 18.50 -8.20 -5.16
CA ASP A 40 19.08 -7.66 -3.95
C ASP A 40 18.58 -8.28 -2.62
N ASN A 41 19.36 -9.24 -2.13
CA ASN A 41 19.10 -10.06 -0.95
C ASN A 41 19.69 -9.49 0.34
N SER A 42 20.01 -8.20 0.41
CA SER A 42 20.69 -7.59 1.56
C SER A 42 19.76 -6.96 2.61
N ASP A 43 18.54 -6.59 2.27
CA ASP A 43 17.63 -5.90 3.19
C ASP A 43 16.26 -6.59 3.31
N ARG A 44 16.09 -7.41 4.35
CA ARG A 44 14.83 -8.13 4.65
C ARG A 44 13.85 -7.30 5.48
N ARG A 45 14.11 -6.02 5.71
CA ARG A 45 13.19 -5.17 6.46
C ARG A 45 11.85 -5.04 5.76
N LEU A 46 10.79 -4.90 6.54
CA LEU A 46 9.46 -4.61 6.02
C LEU A 46 9.48 -3.27 5.25
N THR A 47 9.12 -3.30 3.98
CA THR A 47 8.86 -2.09 3.20
C THR A 47 7.38 -1.73 3.30
N VAL A 48 7.08 -0.61 3.94
CA VAL A 48 5.73 -0.04 4.02
C VAL A 48 5.59 1.00 2.91
N LYS A 49 4.79 0.67 1.90
CA LYS A 49 4.46 1.56 0.78
C LYS A 49 3.27 2.44 1.17
N VAL A 50 3.50 3.72 1.40
CA VAL A 50 2.45 4.72 1.65
C VAL A 50 2.15 5.46 0.36
N CYS A 51 0.90 5.39 -0.12
CA CYS A 51 0.53 5.90 -1.45
C CYS A 51 -0.64 6.87 -1.38
N SER A 52 -0.54 8.03 -2.04
CA SER A 52 -1.70 8.87 -2.35
C SER A 52 -2.18 8.64 -3.78
N PHE A 53 -3.52 8.57 -3.96
CA PHE A 53 -4.11 8.29 -5.26
C PHE A 53 -5.44 9.02 -5.51
N SER A 54 -5.84 9.06 -6.80
CA SER A 54 -7.13 9.54 -7.27
C SER A 54 -8.11 8.39 -7.47
N TYR A 55 -9.30 8.44 -6.85
CA TYR A 55 -10.37 7.48 -7.14
C TYR A 55 -10.83 7.51 -8.60
N ARG A 56 -10.68 8.65 -9.31
CA ARG A 56 -10.98 8.72 -10.76
C ARG A 56 -10.06 7.83 -11.60
N LYS A 57 -8.86 7.51 -11.09
CA LYS A 57 -7.87 6.66 -11.77
C LYS A 57 -7.78 5.24 -11.16
N GLY A 58 -8.68 4.94 -10.23
CA GLY A 58 -8.75 3.65 -9.56
C GLY A 58 -7.77 3.49 -8.39
N ILE A 59 -8.04 2.47 -7.58
CA ILE A 59 -7.20 2.10 -6.42
C ILE A 59 -5.86 1.56 -6.93
N PRO A 60 -4.72 1.90 -6.28
CA PRO A 60 -3.43 1.32 -6.63
C PRO A 60 -3.42 -0.20 -6.48
N GLU A 61 -2.90 -0.88 -7.49
CA GLU A 61 -2.71 -2.33 -7.46
C GLU A 61 -1.53 -2.71 -6.58
N ASP A 62 -1.69 -3.72 -5.75
CA ASP A 62 -0.58 -4.32 -5.03
C ASP A 62 0.06 -5.45 -5.85
N ARG A 63 1.30 -5.22 -6.29
CA ARG A 63 2.09 -6.17 -7.07
C ARG A 63 3.14 -6.90 -6.24
N SER A 64 3.09 -6.79 -4.91
CA SER A 64 4.06 -7.45 -4.02
C SER A 64 3.86 -8.96 -3.91
N GLY A 65 2.70 -9.46 -4.35
CA GLY A 65 2.31 -10.87 -4.18
C GLY A 65 1.78 -11.20 -2.79
N ASN A 66 1.90 -10.29 -1.82
CA ASN A 66 1.37 -10.50 -0.45
C ASN A 66 -0.12 -10.16 -0.35
N GLY A 67 -0.60 -9.29 -1.23
CA GLY A 67 -1.97 -8.78 -1.27
C GLY A 67 -2.43 -8.13 0.02
N GLY A 68 -2.86 -6.89 -0.02
CA GLY A 68 -3.50 -6.26 1.12
C GLY A 68 -2.72 -5.12 1.76
N GLY A 69 -3.31 -4.65 2.84
CA GLY A 69 -2.99 -3.40 3.50
C GLY A 69 -4.25 -2.56 3.66
N TYR A 70 -4.08 -1.25 3.80
CA TYR A 70 -5.20 -0.32 3.99
C TYR A 70 -5.44 0.56 2.79
N VAL A 71 -6.72 0.80 2.51
CA VAL A 71 -7.18 1.85 1.58
C VAL A 71 -8.11 2.78 2.35
N PHE A 72 -7.62 3.97 2.66
CA PHE A 72 -8.36 4.99 3.38
C PHE A 72 -8.98 6.01 2.43
N ASP A 73 -10.27 6.28 2.63
CA ASP A 73 -11.01 7.26 1.84
C ASP A 73 -10.98 8.63 2.51
N CYS A 74 -10.27 9.57 1.92
CA CYS A 74 -10.14 10.95 2.41
C CYS A 74 -11.26 11.88 1.92
N ARG A 75 -12.30 11.38 1.25
CA ARG A 75 -13.33 12.24 0.65
C ARG A 75 -14.32 12.82 1.66
N ALA A 76 -14.42 12.24 2.86
CA ALA A 76 -15.27 12.75 3.92
C ALA A 76 -14.82 14.11 4.48
N MET A 77 -13.52 14.44 4.37
CA MET A 77 -12.96 15.72 4.82
C MET A 77 -13.24 16.85 3.84
N ASP A 78 -13.21 18.10 4.33
CA ASP A 78 -13.37 19.29 3.51
C ASP A 78 -12.40 19.32 2.32
N ASN A 79 -12.90 19.79 1.17
CA ASN A 79 -12.17 19.72 -0.09
C ASN A 79 -11.60 21.09 -0.50
N PRO A 80 -10.29 21.33 -0.36
CA PRO A 80 -9.64 22.56 -0.83
C PRO A 80 -9.89 22.86 -2.31
N GLY A 81 -9.97 21.81 -3.14
CA GLY A 81 -10.19 21.96 -4.58
C GLY A 81 -11.52 22.58 -5.02
N ARG A 82 -12.42 22.93 -4.06
CA ARG A 82 -13.62 23.76 -4.32
C ARG A 82 -13.30 25.24 -4.45
N TYR A 83 -12.14 25.69 -3.97
CA TYR A 83 -11.74 27.09 -3.91
C TYR A 83 -10.65 27.37 -4.94
N GLU A 84 -10.78 28.46 -5.69
CA GLU A 84 -9.87 28.78 -6.81
C GLU A 84 -8.41 28.92 -6.35
N GLU A 85 -8.18 29.51 -5.18
CA GLU A 85 -6.86 29.74 -4.62
C GLU A 85 -6.07 28.43 -4.38
N TYR A 86 -6.76 27.29 -4.16
CA TYR A 86 -6.10 26.02 -3.89
C TYR A 86 -6.02 25.07 -5.10
N LYS A 87 -6.71 25.37 -6.21
CA LYS A 87 -6.80 24.44 -7.35
C LYS A 87 -5.47 24.07 -7.97
N LYS A 88 -4.50 24.99 -7.95
CA LYS A 88 -3.15 24.76 -8.49
C LYS A 88 -2.17 24.20 -7.46
N LEU A 89 -2.53 24.25 -6.17
CA LEU A 89 -1.72 23.79 -5.06
C LEU A 89 -1.97 22.29 -4.78
N THR A 90 -1.16 21.73 -3.89
CA THR A 90 -1.20 20.31 -3.49
C THR A 90 -1.32 20.19 -1.98
N GLY A 91 -1.52 19.00 -1.47
CA GLY A 91 -1.49 18.72 -0.03
C GLY A 91 -0.13 18.90 0.64
N LEU A 92 0.91 19.28 -0.11
CA LEU A 92 2.24 19.62 0.43
C LEU A 92 2.47 21.11 0.57
N ASP A 93 1.58 21.94 0.01
CA ASP A 93 1.72 23.40 0.02
C ASP A 93 1.10 23.98 1.30
N ALA A 94 1.83 24.91 1.95
CA ALA A 94 1.44 25.48 3.24
C ALA A 94 0.00 25.99 3.31
N PRO A 95 -0.55 26.75 2.32
CA PRO A 95 -1.94 27.21 2.37
C PRO A 95 -2.98 26.08 2.38
N VAL A 96 -2.67 24.95 1.71
CA VAL A 96 -3.55 23.78 1.69
C VAL A 96 -3.45 23.01 3.00
N ILE A 97 -2.26 22.91 3.57
CA ILE A 97 -2.03 22.30 4.89
C ILE A 97 -2.84 23.06 5.94
N GLU A 98 -2.71 24.39 6.00
CA GLU A 98 -3.45 25.26 6.92
C GLU A 98 -4.97 25.09 6.77
N PHE A 99 -5.48 25.05 5.53
CA PHE A 99 -6.89 24.81 5.27
C PHE A 99 -7.36 23.47 5.83
N LEU A 100 -6.61 22.39 5.60
CA LEU A 100 -6.97 21.04 6.04
C LEU A 100 -6.92 20.90 7.56
N GLU A 101 -5.98 21.57 8.22
CA GLU A 101 -5.79 21.50 9.66
C GLU A 101 -6.79 22.36 10.46
N LYS A 102 -7.31 23.43 9.85
CA LYS A 102 -8.14 24.46 10.52
C LYS A 102 -9.34 23.91 11.29
N ARG A 103 -9.98 22.83 10.80
CA ARG A 103 -11.19 22.23 11.41
C ARG A 103 -10.93 20.99 12.22
N GLY A 104 -9.70 20.51 12.27
CA GLY A 104 -9.33 19.31 13.00
C GLY A 104 -9.85 17.98 12.41
N GLU A 105 -10.50 17.99 11.23
CA GLU A 105 -11.04 16.78 10.61
C GLU A 105 -9.93 15.82 10.18
N VAL A 106 -8.86 16.35 9.60
CA VAL A 106 -7.72 15.55 9.15
C VAL A 106 -6.94 14.97 10.31
N GLN A 107 -6.80 15.72 11.41
CA GLN A 107 -6.16 15.23 12.64
C GLN A 107 -6.94 14.09 13.27
N LYS A 108 -8.28 14.21 13.38
CA LYS A 108 -9.13 13.11 13.88
C LYS A 108 -9.05 11.87 13.00
N PHE A 109 -9.00 12.07 11.68
CA PHE A 109 -8.88 10.98 10.73
C PHE A 109 -7.54 10.25 10.89
N LEU A 110 -6.42 10.98 10.95
CA LEU A 110 -5.09 10.40 11.13
C LEU A 110 -4.96 9.74 12.51
N ALA A 111 -5.45 10.36 13.58
CA ALA A 111 -5.46 9.76 14.92
C ALA A 111 -6.21 8.43 14.99
N SER A 112 -7.13 8.16 14.06
CA SER A 112 -7.80 6.86 13.93
C SER A 112 -7.05 5.88 13.02
N ALA A 113 -6.36 6.37 11.99
CA ALA A 113 -5.65 5.56 11.01
C ALA A 113 -4.27 5.10 11.49
N GLU A 114 -3.55 5.94 12.23
CA GLU A 114 -2.20 5.67 12.72
C GLU A 114 -2.13 4.45 13.64
N PRO A 115 -2.99 4.27 14.68
CA PRO A 115 -2.95 3.09 15.53
C PRO A 115 -3.23 1.78 14.78
N LEU A 116 -4.09 1.82 13.73
CA LEU A 116 -4.34 0.67 12.86
C LEU A 116 -3.09 0.30 12.07
N ALA A 117 -2.42 1.30 11.49
CA ALA A 117 -1.20 1.12 10.74
C ALA A 117 -0.08 0.58 11.63
N ASP A 118 0.11 1.17 12.81
CA ASP A 118 1.14 0.80 13.79
C ASP A 118 1.03 -0.66 14.21
N SER A 119 -0.14 -1.07 14.67
CA SER A 119 -0.37 -2.44 15.12
C SER A 119 -0.16 -3.46 14.00
N HIS A 120 -0.48 -3.10 12.75
CA HIS A 120 -0.26 -3.94 11.60
C HIS A 120 1.23 -4.04 11.23
N VAL A 121 1.96 -2.92 11.25
CA VAL A 121 3.41 -2.88 11.02
C VAL A 121 4.13 -3.72 12.08
N GLU A 122 3.84 -3.54 13.37
CA GLU A 122 4.41 -4.33 14.47
C GLU A 122 4.21 -5.83 14.23
N ARG A 123 2.99 -6.22 13.84
CA ARG A 123 2.67 -7.61 13.59
C ARG A 123 3.39 -8.16 12.36
N PHE A 124 3.52 -7.38 11.30
CA PHE A 124 4.21 -7.78 10.08
C PHE A 124 5.72 -7.91 10.30
N VAL A 125 6.33 -6.98 11.02
CA VAL A 125 7.73 -7.06 11.43
C VAL A 125 7.97 -8.33 12.25
N SER A 126 7.14 -8.60 13.28
CA SER A 126 7.29 -9.79 14.13
C SER A 126 7.15 -11.12 13.38
N ARG A 127 6.46 -11.13 12.24
CA ARG A 127 6.24 -12.31 11.40
C ARG A 127 7.21 -12.41 10.20
N GLY A 128 8.11 -11.45 10.04
CA GLY A 128 9.09 -11.43 8.94
C GLY A 128 8.47 -11.14 7.57
N PHE A 129 7.34 -10.41 7.51
CA PHE A 129 6.80 -9.93 6.24
C PHE A 129 7.70 -8.84 5.66
N THR A 130 7.78 -8.79 4.34
CA THR A 130 8.67 -7.86 3.62
C THR A 130 7.94 -6.71 2.94
N ASN A 131 6.62 -6.78 2.78
CA ASN A 131 5.84 -5.76 2.09
C ASN A 131 4.49 -5.52 2.76
N MET A 132 4.09 -4.24 2.84
CA MET A 132 2.78 -3.76 3.27
C MET A 132 2.42 -2.51 2.49
N SER A 133 1.14 -2.29 2.20
CA SER A 133 0.68 -1.06 1.55
C SER A 133 -0.36 -0.32 2.39
N ILE A 134 -0.27 1.02 2.41
CA ILE A 134 -1.24 1.93 3.02
C ILE A 134 -1.55 3.00 1.98
N SER A 135 -2.78 3.04 1.49
CA SER A 135 -3.16 3.93 0.40
C SER A 135 -4.23 4.91 0.85
N PHE A 136 -4.04 6.19 0.52
CA PHE A 136 -4.97 7.28 0.81
C PHE A 136 -5.59 7.79 -0.50
N GLY A 137 -6.92 7.75 -0.61
CA GLY A 137 -7.64 8.15 -1.80
C GLY A 137 -8.46 9.43 -1.60
N CYS A 138 -8.40 10.34 -2.55
CA CYS A 138 -9.40 11.41 -2.67
C CYS A 138 -9.85 11.53 -4.13
N THR A 139 -10.79 12.43 -4.44
CA THR A 139 -11.36 12.53 -5.78
C THR A 139 -10.30 12.75 -6.86
N GLY A 140 -9.40 13.72 -6.66
CA GLY A 140 -8.39 14.11 -7.65
C GLY A 140 -6.96 13.64 -7.33
N GLY A 141 -6.70 13.06 -6.15
CA GLY A 141 -5.35 12.64 -5.75
C GLY A 141 -4.36 13.80 -5.55
N GLN A 142 -4.84 15.01 -5.22
CA GLN A 142 -4.02 16.23 -5.23
C GLN A 142 -3.84 16.87 -3.85
N HIS A 143 -4.88 16.94 -3.01
CA HIS A 143 -4.85 17.67 -1.74
C HIS A 143 -4.91 16.71 -0.54
N ARG A 144 -6.12 16.28 -0.13
CA ARG A 144 -6.38 15.47 1.08
C ARG A 144 -5.58 14.19 1.15
N SER A 145 -5.59 13.40 0.07
CA SER A 145 -4.84 12.14 0.00
C SER A 145 -3.33 12.35 0.05
N VAL A 146 -2.83 13.41 -0.59
CA VAL A 146 -1.40 13.75 -0.58
C VAL A 146 -0.96 14.12 0.83
N TYR A 147 -1.72 15.01 1.50
CA TYR A 147 -1.44 15.39 2.88
C TYR A 147 -1.46 14.18 3.83
N CYS A 148 -2.54 13.36 3.79
CA CYS A 148 -2.65 12.21 4.68
C CYS A 148 -1.55 11.17 4.44
N ALA A 149 -1.20 10.90 3.19
CA ALA A 149 -0.11 9.97 2.87
C ALA A 149 1.25 10.50 3.35
N GLN A 150 1.52 11.80 3.18
CA GLN A 150 2.73 12.44 3.69
C GLN A 150 2.83 12.28 5.21
N LYS A 151 1.77 12.65 5.95
CA LYS A 151 1.75 12.57 7.42
C LYS A 151 1.90 11.13 7.94
N MET A 152 1.20 10.18 7.33
CA MET A 152 1.36 8.75 7.68
C MET A 152 2.80 8.26 7.44
N ALA A 153 3.42 8.66 6.35
CA ALA A 153 4.79 8.24 6.05
C ALA A 153 5.81 8.85 7.04
N GLU A 154 5.62 10.12 7.42
CA GLU A 154 6.40 10.80 8.46
C GLU A 154 6.23 10.11 9.82
N HIS A 155 4.98 9.84 10.23
CA HIS A 155 4.66 9.10 11.46
C HIS A 155 5.35 7.74 11.53
N LEU A 156 5.23 6.94 10.46
CA LEU A 156 5.85 5.61 10.42
C LEU A 156 7.38 5.68 10.47
N LYS A 157 8.00 6.65 9.80
CA LYS A 157 9.45 6.85 9.85
C LYS A 157 9.91 7.28 11.24
N GLU A 158 9.18 8.19 11.90
CA GLU A 158 9.47 8.63 13.25
C GLU A 158 9.34 7.48 14.26
N ARG A 159 8.24 6.71 14.18
CA ARG A 159 7.93 5.66 15.15
C ARG A 159 8.81 4.42 15.02
N PHE A 160 9.08 3.96 13.80
CA PHE A 160 9.76 2.69 13.54
C PHE A 160 11.22 2.83 13.10
N GLY A 161 11.64 4.02 12.69
CA GLY A 161 13.02 4.33 12.31
C GLY A 161 13.58 3.37 11.27
N GLU A 162 14.70 2.75 11.62
CA GLU A 162 15.40 1.81 10.74
C GLU A 162 14.84 0.37 10.81
N THR A 163 13.82 0.10 11.64
CA THR A 163 13.18 -1.21 11.71
C THR A 163 12.42 -1.55 10.42
N ILE A 164 11.94 -0.53 9.73
CA ILE A 164 11.20 -0.65 8.46
C ILE A 164 11.80 0.27 7.39
N ARG A 165 11.37 0.06 6.15
CA ARG A 165 11.61 1.00 5.05
C ARG A 165 10.28 1.66 4.68
N VAL A 166 10.23 2.97 4.73
CA VAL A 166 9.03 3.73 4.31
C VAL A 166 9.23 4.23 2.90
N ARG A 167 8.39 3.76 1.95
CA ARG A 167 8.35 4.25 0.56
C ARG A 167 7.11 5.09 0.36
N LEU A 168 7.30 6.39 0.16
CA LEU A 168 6.23 7.35 -0.08
C LEU A 168 6.01 7.55 -1.58
N ILE A 169 4.75 7.38 -2.03
CA ILE A 169 4.35 7.54 -3.42
C ILE A 169 3.18 8.52 -3.51
N HIS A 170 3.37 9.64 -4.20
CA HIS A 170 2.25 10.49 -4.62
C HIS A 170 1.99 10.24 -6.10
N ARG A 171 1.13 9.23 -6.39
CA ARG A 171 0.92 8.69 -7.74
C ARG A 171 0.59 9.76 -8.77
N GLU A 172 -0.31 10.70 -8.43
CA GLU A 172 -0.77 11.73 -9.37
C GLU A 172 0.23 12.90 -9.51
N ARG A 173 1.31 12.87 -8.71
CA ARG A 173 2.36 13.90 -8.72
C ARG A 173 3.69 13.37 -9.26
N GLY A 174 3.77 12.08 -9.58
CA GLY A 174 5.01 11.45 -10.03
C GLY A 174 6.12 11.40 -8.97
N ILE A 175 5.76 11.47 -7.68
CA ILE A 175 6.71 11.40 -6.57
C ILE A 175 6.78 9.96 -6.08
N ASP A 176 7.98 9.40 -6.00
CA ASP A 176 8.27 8.07 -5.47
C ASP A 176 9.64 8.12 -4.80
N ARG A 177 9.67 7.99 -3.47
CA ARG A 177 10.91 8.11 -2.70
C ARG A 177 10.87 7.30 -1.40
N TYR A 178 12.03 6.95 -0.87
CA TYR A 178 12.20 6.44 0.49
C TYR A 178 12.47 7.59 1.47
N LEU A 179 11.99 7.43 2.72
CA LEU A 179 12.23 8.33 3.85
C LEU A 179 13.27 7.77 4.80
#